data_6b848928d1b49c33fe95f8b410fe3b6a
#
_entry.id   6b848928d1b49c33fe95f8b410fe3b6a
#
_cell.length_a   1.000
_cell.length_b   1.000
_cell.length_c   1.000
_cell.angle_alpha   90.00
_cell.angle_beta   90.00
_cell.angle_gamma   90.00
#
_symmetry.space_group_name_H-M   'P 1'
#
loop_
_entity.id
_entity.type
_entity.pdbx_description
1 polymer ?
#
loop_
_entity_poly.entity_id
_entity_poly.type
_entity_poly.pdbx_seq_one_letter_code
_entity_poly.pdbx_strand_id
1 'polypeptide(L)'
;MKRISILSALLLMCAMTFAQQALWGGAPVVSPEIHDNNTVTFRLKAPKAVKVQVTGDFLPTQKIKTPFGEFDGPGVADLKENKDGVWEFTTPEPLKPELYSYTFLVDGLKINDLILSASYVVFFAIFFLSSYDLS
;
A
#
# COMPACT_ATOMS: atom_id res chain seq x y z
N MET A 1 0.36 32.09 25.73
CA MET A 1 0.68 30.82 26.40
C MET A 1 -0.25 29.66 26.03
N LYS A 2 -1.56 29.85 25.96
CA LYS A 2 -2.49 28.75 25.58
C LYS A 2 -2.29 28.17 24.15
N ARG A 3 -1.82 28.97 23.20
CA ARG A 3 -1.58 28.54 21.81
C ARG A 3 -0.33 27.66 21.65
N ILE A 4 0.68 27.90 22.47
CA ILE A 4 1.93 27.12 22.47
C ILE A 4 1.68 25.72 23.07
N SER A 5 0.82 25.64 24.11
CA SER A 5 0.46 24.34 24.71
C SER A 5 -0.31 23.42 23.78
N ILE A 6 -1.16 23.97 22.92
CA ILE A 6 -1.92 23.19 21.94
C ILE A 6 -1.00 22.67 20.82
N LEU A 7 -0.06 23.51 20.34
CA LEU A 7 0.94 23.07 19.36
C LEU A 7 1.84 21.97 19.90
N SER A 8 2.31 22.11 21.16
CA SER A 8 3.13 21.07 21.81
C SER A 8 2.37 19.78 22.02
N ALA A 9 1.08 19.82 22.36
CA ALA A 9 0.24 18.64 22.51
C ALA A 9 0.01 17.94 21.18
N LEU A 10 -0.19 18.71 20.07
CA LEU A 10 -0.32 18.13 18.73
C LEU A 10 0.98 17.46 18.24
N LEU A 11 2.14 18.09 18.51
CA LEU A 11 3.45 17.50 18.18
C LEU A 11 3.72 16.21 18.96
N LEU A 12 3.32 16.16 20.24
CA LEU A 12 3.45 14.95 21.06
C LEU A 12 2.55 13.82 20.57
N MET A 13 1.34 14.13 20.12
CA MET A 13 0.44 13.12 19.53
C MET A 13 0.98 12.55 18.21
N CYS A 14 1.61 13.37 17.36
CA CYS A 14 2.27 12.88 16.15
C CYS A 14 3.46 11.95 16.46
N ALA A 15 4.24 12.22 17.50
CA ALA A 15 5.37 11.37 17.89
C ALA A 15 4.92 9.99 18.39
N MET A 16 3.75 9.91 19.01
CA MET A 16 3.19 8.63 19.52
C MET A 16 2.78 7.68 18.40
N THR A 17 2.36 8.18 17.24
CA THR A 17 1.95 7.31 16.11
C THR A 17 3.13 6.59 15.46
N PHE A 18 4.30 7.20 15.43
CA PHE A 18 5.52 6.54 14.92
C PHE A 18 6.09 5.51 15.90
N ALA A 19 5.93 5.72 17.21
CA ALA A 19 6.39 4.79 18.23
C ALA A 19 5.60 3.48 18.23
N GLN A 20 4.33 3.50 17.87
CA GLN A 20 3.50 2.29 17.78
C GLN A 20 3.87 1.39 16.60
N GLN A 21 4.31 1.95 15.48
CA GLN A 21 4.81 1.17 14.35
C GLN A 21 6.14 0.47 14.65
N ALA A 22 7.01 1.08 15.46
CA ALA A 22 8.28 0.48 15.87
C ALA A 22 8.12 -0.70 16.84
N LEU A 23 7.03 -0.76 17.59
CA LEU A 23 6.74 -1.84 18.54
C LEU A 23 6.30 -3.15 17.88
N TRP A 24 5.90 -3.13 16.61
CA TRP A 24 5.49 -4.34 15.86
C TRP A 24 6.63 -4.99 15.08
N GLY A 25 7.88 -4.60 15.38
CA GLY A 25 9.10 -5.33 15.04
C GLY A 25 9.30 -5.62 13.55
N GLY A 26 9.87 -4.68 12.81
CA GLY A 26 10.36 -4.85 11.46
C GLY A 26 10.46 -3.52 10.73
N ALA A 27 11.41 -3.41 9.82
CA ALA A 27 11.50 -2.27 8.92
C ALA A 27 10.16 -2.09 8.19
N PRO A 28 9.67 -0.85 8.00
CA PRO A 28 8.43 -0.61 7.28
C PRO A 28 8.57 -1.15 5.86
N VAL A 29 7.60 -1.97 5.47
CA VAL A 29 7.54 -2.49 4.09
C VAL A 29 7.00 -1.39 3.20
N VAL A 30 7.85 -0.89 2.30
CA VAL A 30 7.44 0.10 1.31
C VAL A 30 6.69 -0.60 0.18
N SER A 31 5.44 -0.23 -0.02
CA SER A 31 4.59 -0.77 -1.10
C SER A 31 3.49 0.25 -1.45
N PRO A 32 3.27 0.56 -2.71
CA PRO A 32 4.11 0.21 -3.86
C PRO A 32 5.42 1.02 -3.89
N GLU A 33 6.48 0.43 -4.41
CA GLU A 33 7.73 1.11 -4.70
C GLU A 33 7.87 1.31 -6.20
N ILE A 34 7.99 2.55 -6.63
CA ILE A 34 8.18 2.93 -8.04
C ILE A 34 9.67 3.11 -8.29
N HIS A 35 10.21 2.37 -9.26
CA HIS A 35 11.60 2.44 -9.66
C HIS A 35 11.83 3.49 -10.76
N ASP A 36 13.08 3.91 -10.94
CA ASP A 36 13.46 4.91 -11.94
C ASP A 36 13.12 4.52 -13.39
N ASN A 37 13.01 3.22 -13.65
CA ASN A 37 12.59 2.66 -14.93
C ASN A 37 11.07 2.50 -15.06
N ASN A 38 10.28 3.07 -14.17
CA ASN A 38 8.81 2.98 -14.09
C ASN A 38 8.28 1.55 -13.86
N THR A 39 9.10 0.59 -13.47
CA THR A 39 8.59 -0.66 -12.91
C THR A 39 8.15 -0.44 -11.47
N VAL A 40 7.19 -1.23 -11.01
CA VAL A 40 6.61 -1.09 -9.68
C VAL A 40 6.74 -2.41 -8.92
N THR A 41 7.25 -2.32 -7.69
CA THR A 41 7.30 -3.47 -6.78
C THR A 41 6.21 -3.35 -5.72
N PHE A 42 5.38 -4.36 -5.66
CA PHE A 42 4.35 -4.53 -4.63
C PHE A 42 4.86 -5.48 -3.56
N ARG A 43 4.72 -5.10 -2.30
CA ARG A 43 5.16 -5.90 -1.15
C ARG A 43 4.08 -6.00 -0.11
N LEU A 44 3.98 -7.18 0.51
CA LEU A 44 3.09 -7.40 1.64
C LEU A 44 3.79 -8.29 2.67
N LYS A 45 3.80 -7.88 3.93
CA LYS A 45 4.28 -8.71 5.03
C LYS A 45 3.17 -9.65 5.50
N ALA A 46 3.29 -10.91 5.15
CA ALA A 46 2.30 -11.93 5.48
C ALA A 46 3.00 -13.29 5.78
N PRO A 47 3.76 -13.39 6.89
CA PRO A 47 4.62 -14.55 7.17
C PRO A 47 3.86 -15.84 7.44
N LYS A 48 2.54 -15.79 7.61
CA LYS A 48 1.67 -16.95 7.83
C LYS A 48 0.80 -17.29 6.62
N ALA A 49 0.90 -16.52 5.55
CA ALA A 49 0.14 -16.77 4.34
C ALA A 49 0.72 -17.96 3.57
N VAL A 50 -0.14 -18.75 2.97
CA VAL A 50 0.25 -19.85 2.07
C VAL A 50 0.41 -19.32 0.65
N LYS A 51 -0.41 -18.33 0.26
CA LYS A 51 -0.38 -17.72 -1.07
C LYS A 51 -0.76 -16.25 -0.98
N VAL A 52 0.06 -15.42 -1.62
CA VAL A 52 -0.24 -13.99 -1.77
C VAL A 52 -0.22 -13.62 -3.25
N GLN A 53 -1.23 -12.88 -3.67
CA GLN A 53 -1.38 -12.41 -5.04
C GLN A 53 -1.72 -10.92 -5.03
N VAL A 54 -1.42 -10.23 -6.11
CA VAL A 54 -1.88 -8.88 -6.38
C VAL A 54 -2.80 -8.90 -7.61
N THR A 55 -3.90 -8.18 -7.53
CA THR A 55 -4.80 -7.95 -8.66
C THR A 55 -4.93 -6.46 -8.87
N GLY A 56 -5.06 -6.02 -10.10
CA GLY A 56 -5.20 -4.60 -10.44
C GLY A 56 -5.35 -4.39 -11.94
N ASP A 57 -5.72 -3.17 -12.28
CA ASP A 57 -5.94 -2.74 -13.66
C ASP A 57 -4.65 -2.55 -14.48
N PHE A 58 -3.49 -2.59 -13.83
CA PHE A 58 -2.19 -2.62 -14.49
C PHE A 58 -1.81 -4.02 -15.04
N LEU A 59 -2.54 -5.07 -14.66
CA LEU A 59 -2.32 -6.44 -15.14
C LEU A 59 -3.22 -6.76 -16.33
N PRO A 60 -2.77 -7.56 -17.30
CA PRO A 60 -3.61 -8.00 -18.40
C PRO A 60 -4.80 -8.79 -17.86
N THR A 61 -5.98 -8.56 -18.46
CA THR A 61 -7.19 -9.32 -18.12
C THR A 61 -7.01 -10.81 -18.35
N GLN A 62 -7.64 -11.62 -17.52
CA GLN A 62 -7.64 -13.08 -17.65
C GLN A 62 -9.05 -13.64 -17.86
N LYS A 63 -9.14 -14.75 -18.57
CA LYS A 63 -10.40 -15.46 -18.75
C LYS A 63 -10.75 -16.25 -17.49
N ILE A 64 -11.88 -15.94 -16.89
CA ILE A 64 -12.42 -16.67 -15.73
C ILE A 64 -13.52 -17.59 -16.24
N LYS A 65 -13.34 -18.89 -16.06
CA LYS A 65 -14.36 -19.90 -16.38
C LYS A 65 -15.30 -20.08 -15.19
N THR A 66 -16.57 -19.91 -15.46
CA THR A 66 -17.63 -20.17 -14.49
C THR A 66 -18.65 -21.17 -15.07
N PRO A 67 -19.51 -21.76 -14.25
CA PRO A 67 -20.60 -22.61 -14.75
C PRO A 67 -21.56 -21.90 -15.72
N PHE A 68 -21.55 -20.56 -15.72
CA PHE A 68 -22.41 -19.72 -16.56
C PHE A 68 -21.72 -19.18 -17.82
N GLY A 69 -20.44 -19.52 -18.03
CA GLY A 69 -19.64 -19.07 -19.17
C GLY A 69 -18.28 -18.53 -18.79
N GLU A 70 -17.57 -18.01 -19.80
CA GLU A 70 -16.27 -17.36 -19.64
C GLU A 70 -16.46 -15.83 -19.57
N PHE A 71 -15.84 -15.21 -18.59
CA PHE A 71 -15.86 -13.75 -18.42
C PHE A 71 -14.42 -13.23 -18.37
N ASP A 72 -14.23 -12.02 -18.86
CA ASP A 72 -12.97 -11.29 -18.66
C ASP A 72 -12.93 -10.74 -17.24
N GLY A 73 -11.96 -11.20 -16.47
CA GLY A 73 -11.71 -10.73 -15.11
C GLY A 73 -10.40 -9.96 -14.98
N PRO A 74 -10.20 -9.27 -13.85
CA PRO A 74 -8.96 -8.57 -13.61
C PRO A 74 -7.78 -9.54 -13.60
N GLY A 75 -6.64 -9.07 -14.07
CA GLY A 75 -5.39 -9.83 -14.00
C GLY A 75 -4.98 -10.09 -12.56
N VAL A 76 -4.30 -11.20 -12.34
CA VAL A 76 -3.77 -11.61 -11.05
C VAL A 76 -2.33 -12.04 -11.24
N ALA A 77 -1.45 -11.58 -10.34
CA ALA A 77 -0.05 -11.98 -10.30
C ALA A 77 0.30 -12.58 -8.94
N ASP A 78 1.04 -13.68 -8.94
CA ASP A 78 1.53 -14.32 -7.71
C ASP A 78 2.75 -13.57 -7.18
N LEU A 79 2.77 -13.30 -5.88
CA LEU A 79 3.93 -12.80 -5.18
C LEU A 79 4.81 -13.96 -4.73
N LYS A 80 6.09 -13.67 -4.52
CA LYS A 80 7.07 -14.61 -3.98
C LYS A 80 7.47 -14.18 -2.58
N GLU A 81 7.47 -15.12 -1.65
CA GLU A 81 7.90 -14.90 -0.28
C GLU A 81 9.43 -14.85 -0.19
N ASN A 82 9.96 -13.88 0.56
CA ASN A 82 11.36 -13.82 0.94
C ASN A 82 11.56 -14.42 2.35
N LYS A 83 12.83 -14.44 2.82
CA LYS A 83 13.19 -15.03 4.12
C LYS A 83 12.59 -14.31 5.34
N ASP A 84 12.13 -13.08 5.16
CA ASP A 84 11.58 -12.24 6.22
C ASP A 84 10.04 -12.31 6.29
N GLY A 85 9.42 -13.19 5.51
CA GLY A 85 7.98 -13.31 5.42
C GLY A 85 7.31 -12.15 4.67
N VAL A 86 8.08 -11.47 3.83
CA VAL A 86 7.59 -10.43 2.92
C VAL A 86 7.41 -11.03 1.54
N TRP A 87 6.23 -10.85 1.01
CA TRP A 87 5.84 -11.28 -0.33
C TRP A 87 6.03 -10.14 -1.31
N GLU A 88 6.65 -10.41 -2.45
CA GLU A 88 7.03 -9.40 -3.43
C GLU A 88 6.63 -9.78 -4.85
N PHE A 89 6.20 -8.80 -5.62
CA PHE A 89 5.99 -8.87 -7.07
C PHE A 89 6.45 -7.57 -7.71
N THR A 90 7.28 -7.67 -8.74
CA THR A 90 7.69 -6.52 -9.55
C THR A 90 7.10 -6.66 -10.94
N THR A 91 6.54 -5.58 -11.46
CA THR A 91 5.99 -5.58 -12.83
C THR A 91 7.09 -5.91 -13.83
N PRO A 92 6.86 -6.82 -14.77
CA PRO A 92 7.88 -7.22 -15.74
C PRO A 92 8.22 -6.11 -16.74
N GLU A 93 7.27 -5.20 -16.94
CA GLU A 93 7.40 -4.05 -17.85
C GLU A 93 7.13 -2.75 -17.12
N PRO A 94 7.70 -1.62 -17.60
CA PRO A 94 7.38 -0.31 -17.08
C PRO A 94 5.90 0.02 -17.22
N LEU A 95 5.31 0.59 -16.17
CA LEU A 95 3.94 1.09 -16.22
C LEU A 95 3.91 2.51 -16.80
N LYS A 96 2.82 2.82 -17.50
CA LYS A 96 2.56 4.19 -17.93
C LYS A 96 2.26 5.07 -16.72
N PRO A 97 2.54 6.39 -16.78
CA PRO A 97 2.21 7.32 -15.70
C PRO A 97 0.69 7.59 -15.65
N GLU A 98 -0.06 6.64 -15.14
CA GLU A 98 -1.51 6.66 -15.00
C GLU A 98 -1.92 6.30 -13.57
N LEU A 99 -3.18 6.50 -13.23
CA LEU A 99 -3.72 6.07 -11.95
C LEU A 99 -4.14 4.60 -12.05
N TYR A 100 -3.56 3.78 -11.18
CA TYR A 100 -3.88 2.35 -11.09
C TYR A 100 -4.49 2.02 -9.75
N SER A 101 -5.47 1.13 -9.76
CA SER A 101 -6.01 0.51 -8.55
C SER A 101 -5.48 -0.91 -8.40
N TYR A 102 -5.19 -1.31 -7.18
CA TYR A 102 -4.76 -2.66 -6.88
C TYR A 102 -5.27 -3.14 -5.51
N THR A 103 -5.29 -4.45 -5.35
CA THR A 103 -5.69 -5.11 -4.12
C THR A 103 -4.86 -6.37 -3.93
N PHE A 104 -4.48 -6.69 -2.71
CA PHE A 104 -3.87 -7.96 -2.39
C PHE A 104 -4.93 -9.04 -2.15
N LEU A 105 -4.60 -10.27 -2.55
CA LEU A 105 -5.34 -11.47 -2.23
C LEU A 105 -4.43 -12.34 -1.35
N VAL A 106 -4.82 -12.56 -0.11
CA VAL A 106 -4.11 -13.44 0.83
C VAL A 106 -4.96 -14.66 1.06
N ASP A 107 -4.46 -15.82 0.67
CA ASP A 107 -5.18 -17.09 0.76
C ASP A 107 -6.60 -17.03 0.16
N GLY A 108 -6.76 -16.25 -0.92
CA GLY A 108 -8.02 -16.04 -1.63
C GLY A 108 -8.91 -14.91 -1.07
N LEU A 109 -8.53 -14.29 0.05
CA LEU A 109 -9.27 -13.17 0.63
C LEU A 109 -8.72 -11.83 0.15
N LYS A 110 -9.59 -10.94 -0.27
CA LYS A 110 -9.21 -9.57 -0.63
C LYS A 110 -8.84 -8.79 0.62
N ILE A 111 -7.63 -8.24 0.64
CA ILE A 111 -7.16 -7.35 1.69
C ILE A 111 -6.96 -5.97 1.07
N ASN A 112 -7.79 -5.03 1.48
CA ASN A 112 -7.57 -3.64 1.17
C ASN A 112 -6.43 -3.14 2.05
N ASP A 113 -5.41 -2.57 1.45
CA ASP A 113 -4.27 -2.02 2.15
C ASP A 113 -4.70 -0.77 2.94
N LEU A 114 -5.11 -0.97 4.20
CA LEU A 114 -5.48 0.11 5.13
C LEU A 114 -4.29 1.02 5.49
N ILE A 115 -3.08 0.61 5.15
CA ILE A 115 -1.86 1.39 5.40
C ILE A 115 -1.78 2.60 4.46
N LEU A 116 -2.33 2.50 3.25
CA LEU A 116 -2.40 3.63 2.32
C LEU A 116 -3.32 4.76 2.82
N SER A 117 -4.35 4.45 3.59
CA SER A 117 -5.25 5.47 4.13
C SER A 117 -4.58 6.36 5.17
N ALA A 118 -3.65 5.83 5.95
CA ALA A 118 -2.90 6.61 6.96
C ALA A 118 -1.90 7.57 6.29
N SER A 119 -1.24 7.16 5.21
CA SER A 119 -0.32 8.02 4.46
C SER A 119 -1.04 9.16 3.74
N TYR A 120 -2.23 8.91 3.19
CA TYR A 120 -3.05 9.97 2.57
C TYR A 120 -3.58 10.97 3.60
N VAL A 121 -3.99 10.52 4.79
CA VAL A 121 -4.46 11.41 5.86
C VAL A 121 -3.33 12.30 6.36
N VAL A 122 -2.11 11.78 6.51
CA VAL A 122 -0.94 12.59 6.90
C VAL A 122 -0.56 13.58 5.81
N PHE A 123 -0.58 13.18 4.53
CA PHE A 123 -0.25 14.07 3.41
C PHE A 123 -1.30 15.19 3.26
N PHE A 124 -2.58 14.87 3.44
CA PHE A 124 -3.66 15.85 3.40
C PHE A 124 -3.60 16.82 4.59
N ALA A 125 -3.26 16.34 5.79
CA ALA A 125 -3.08 17.19 6.96
C ALA A 125 -1.88 18.14 6.82
N ILE A 126 -0.76 17.70 6.25
CA ILE A 126 0.41 18.55 5.99
C ILE A 126 0.10 19.58 4.92
N PHE A 127 -0.63 19.21 3.86
CA PHE A 127 -1.02 20.14 2.80
C PHE A 127 -2.01 21.20 3.30
N PHE A 128 -2.94 20.84 4.16
CA PHE A 128 -3.91 21.77 4.75
C PHE A 128 -3.22 22.75 5.72
N LEU A 129 -2.28 22.28 6.54
CA LEU A 129 -1.51 23.14 7.46
C LEU A 129 -0.59 24.12 6.71
N SER A 130 -0.01 23.68 5.58
CA SER A 130 0.80 24.55 4.71
C SER A 130 -0.01 25.63 4.01
N SER A 131 -1.29 25.36 3.69
CA SER A 131 -2.18 26.35 3.08
C SER A 131 -2.72 27.39 4.06
N TYR A 132 -2.73 27.09 5.37
CA TYR A 132 -3.21 28.02 6.39
C TYR A 132 -2.14 29.03 6.87
N ASP A 133 -0.86 28.81 6.54
CA ASP A 133 0.24 29.69 6.97
C ASP A 133 0.57 30.79 5.94
N LEU A 134 -0.22 30.92 4.87
CA LEU A 134 -0.07 31.93 3.80
C LEU A 134 -1.16 33.01 3.78
N SER A 135 -1.90 33.16 4.86
CA SER A 135 -2.87 34.29 5.00
C SER A 135 -2.74 35.07 6.27
#